data_ea0c1a7cda5f3ab2077910553648d4f8
#
_entry.id   ea0c1a7cda5f3ab2077910553648d4f8
#
_cell.length_a   1.000
_cell.length_b   1.000
_cell.length_c   1.000
_cell.angle_alpha   90.00
_cell.angle_beta   90.00
_cell.angle_gamma   90.00
#
_symmetry.space_group_name_H-M   'P 1'
#
loop_
_entity.id
_entity.type
_entity.pdbx_description
1 polymer ?
#
loop_
_entity_poly.entity_id
_entity_poly.type
_entity_poly.pdbx_seq_one_letter_code
_entity_poly.pdbx_strand_id
1 'polypeptide(L)'
;AFLFCLAETEIDSSLAGILNALTPLMALLSGINLFKSPFQRKQLTGIFIGLMGVVLLFTSKGISANGHWSYALLVILATISYGINISMVHHRLQGFSSLQLGAIAMFFCGLCTFPILLFSDFFPQFVRPNAPWRSLSAGIVLGVMGTGIAAVLFFLLIKRAGSMLASMVAYALPLVAVGWGFLAKEPITWVQVGCMGVILLGVYLVSRKPRILSGTGLH
;
A
#
# COMPACT_ATOMS: atom_id res chain seq x y z
N ALA A 1 0.89 -5.54 7.63
CA ALA A 1 2.25 -5.05 7.91
C ALA A 1 3.20 -6.19 8.31
N PHE A 2 2.93 -6.95 9.38
CA PHE A 2 3.83 -8.00 9.88
C PHE A 2 4.25 -9.03 8.80
N LEU A 3 3.28 -9.58 8.06
CA LEU A 3 3.55 -10.53 6.96
C LEU A 3 4.45 -9.94 5.88
N PHE A 4 4.33 -8.65 5.63
CA PHE A 4 5.13 -7.94 4.63
C PHE A 4 6.57 -7.78 5.11
N CYS A 5 6.77 -7.31 6.35
CA CYS A 5 8.10 -7.20 6.96
C CYS A 5 8.81 -8.55 7.05
N LEU A 6 8.07 -9.62 7.42
CA LEU A 6 8.63 -10.98 7.46
C LEU A 6 9.02 -11.48 6.08
N ALA A 7 8.26 -11.16 5.04
CA ALA A 7 8.61 -11.56 3.69
C ALA A 7 9.87 -10.83 3.18
N GLU A 8 10.01 -9.53 3.47
CA GLU A 8 11.16 -8.72 3.04
C GLU A 8 12.50 -9.13 3.68
N THR A 9 12.50 -10.02 4.68
CA THR A 9 13.77 -10.60 5.20
C THR A 9 14.40 -11.59 4.23
N GLU A 10 13.61 -12.18 3.32
CA GLU A 10 14.02 -13.30 2.48
C GLU A 10 13.78 -13.07 0.98
N ILE A 11 13.00 -12.05 0.61
CA ILE A 11 12.76 -11.68 -0.78
C ILE A 11 13.19 -10.25 -1.04
N ASP A 12 13.57 -9.96 -2.29
CA ASP A 12 13.93 -8.62 -2.71
C ASP A 12 12.74 -7.66 -2.58
N SER A 13 13.00 -6.44 -2.08
CA SER A 13 12.00 -5.37 -1.99
C SER A 13 11.35 -5.05 -3.35
N SER A 14 12.06 -5.30 -4.46
CA SER A 14 11.49 -5.16 -5.82
C SER A 14 10.37 -6.16 -6.06
N LEU A 15 10.55 -7.43 -5.69
CA LEU A 15 9.52 -8.47 -5.82
C LEU A 15 8.34 -8.18 -4.88
N ALA A 16 8.62 -7.81 -3.63
CA ALA A 16 7.60 -7.39 -2.67
C ALA A 16 6.78 -6.20 -3.20
N GLY A 17 7.44 -5.21 -3.82
CA GLY A 17 6.79 -4.06 -4.44
C GLY A 17 5.87 -4.42 -5.61
N ILE A 18 6.30 -5.34 -6.49
CA ILE A 18 5.46 -5.85 -7.60
C ILE A 18 4.22 -6.56 -7.05
N LEU A 19 4.40 -7.44 -6.07
CA LEU A 19 3.29 -8.16 -5.46
C LEU A 19 2.33 -7.22 -4.72
N ASN A 20 2.85 -6.20 -4.04
CA ASN A 20 2.03 -5.16 -3.40
C ASN A 20 1.23 -4.33 -4.42
N ALA A 21 1.72 -4.18 -5.64
CA ALA A 21 1.00 -3.50 -6.72
C ALA A 21 -0.27 -4.25 -7.17
N LEU A 22 -0.52 -5.47 -6.69
CA LEU A 22 -1.80 -6.16 -6.85
C LEU A 22 -2.90 -5.62 -5.92
N THR A 23 -2.58 -4.77 -4.94
CA THR A 23 -3.55 -4.23 -3.96
C THR A 23 -4.81 -3.63 -4.62
N PRO A 24 -4.76 -2.82 -5.69
CA PRO A 24 -5.95 -2.31 -6.34
C PRO A 24 -6.82 -3.40 -6.94
N LEU A 25 -6.22 -4.46 -7.48
CA LEU A 25 -6.95 -5.62 -8.00
C LEU A 25 -7.66 -6.35 -6.86
N MET A 26 -6.99 -6.57 -5.73
CA MET A 26 -7.59 -7.21 -4.56
C MET A 26 -8.69 -6.36 -3.92
N ALA A 27 -8.54 -5.03 -3.89
CA ALA A 27 -9.58 -4.12 -3.45
C ALA A 27 -10.81 -4.16 -4.36
N LEU A 28 -10.62 -4.24 -5.68
CA LEU A 28 -11.70 -4.38 -6.65
C LEU A 28 -12.43 -5.71 -6.46
N LEU A 29 -11.69 -6.82 -6.42
CA LEU A 29 -12.28 -8.17 -6.25
C LEU A 29 -13.02 -8.29 -4.91
N SER A 30 -12.45 -7.77 -3.83
CA SER A 30 -13.12 -7.73 -2.52
C SER A 30 -14.39 -6.87 -2.56
N GLY A 31 -14.34 -5.72 -3.22
CA GLY A 31 -15.51 -4.86 -3.41
C GLY A 31 -16.65 -5.57 -4.14
N ILE A 32 -16.36 -6.28 -5.23
CA ILE A 32 -17.35 -7.01 -6.01
C ILE A 32 -17.88 -8.22 -5.23
N ASN A 33 -17.00 -9.09 -4.72
CA ASN A 33 -17.38 -10.37 -4.15
C ASN A 33 -18.02 -10.25 -2.76
N LEU A 34 -17.46 -9.40 -1.88
CA LEU A 34 -17.92 -9.27 -0.50
C LEU A 34 -18.99 -8.19 -0.32
N PHE A 35 -18.94 -7.11 -1.12
CA PHE A 35 -19.79 -5.94 -0.94
C PHE A 35 -20.70 -5.65 -2.14
N LYS A 36 -20.67 -6.50 -3.18
CA LYS A 36 -21.51 -6.37 -4.40
C LYS A 36 -21.42 -4.97 -5.04
N SER A 37 -20.23 -4.39 -5.00
CA SER A 37 -19.99 -3.05 -5.57
C SER A 37 -20.15 -3.05 -7.08
N PRO A 38 -20.74 -2.00 -7.67
CA PRO A 38 -20.86 -1.89 -9.11
C PRO A 38 -19.46 -1.84 -9.74
N PHE A 39 -19.25 -2.68 -10.74
CA PHE A 39 -17.99 -2.81 -11.46
C PHE A 39 -17.98 -1.96 -12.73
N GLN A 40 -16.87 -1.29 -12.99
CA GLN A 40 -16.64 -0.57 -14.23
C GLN A 40 -15.43 -1.14 -14.99
N ARG A 41 -15.63 -1.49 -16.25
CA ARG A 41 -14.54 -2.02 -17.11
C ARG A 41 -13.33 -1.08 -17.18
N LYS A 42 -13.55 0.24 -17.13
CA LYS A 42 -12.47 1.25 -17.12
C LYS A 42 -11.56 1.15 -15.92
N GLN A 43 -12.09 0.78 -14.75
CA GLN A 43 -11.30 0.57 -13.54
C GLN A 43 -10.34 -0.60 -13.72
N LEU A 44 -10.84 -1.71 -14.27
CA LEU A 44 -10.00 -2.88 -14.54
C LEU A 44 -8.89 -2.55 -15.54
N THR A 45 -9.21 -1.85 -16.63
CA THR A 45 -8.21 -1.43 -17.62
C THR A 45 -7.13 -0.54 -16.97
N GLY A 46 -7.51 0.43 -16.15
CA GLY A 46 -6.56 1.31 -15.46
C GLY A 46 -5.68 0.56 -14.45
N ILE A 47 -6.24 -0.44 -13.72
CA ILE A 47 -5.47 -1.30 -12.82
C ILE A 47 -4.41 -2.09 -13.60
N PHE A 48 -4.79 -2.72 -14.71
CA PHE A 48 -3.83 -3.49 -15.51
C PHE A 48 -2.74 -2.63 -16.13
N ILE A 49 -3.07 -1.44 -16.64
CA ILE A 49 -2.08 -0.49 -17.18
C ILE A 49 -1.11 -0.05 -16.05
N GLY A 50 -1.63 0.32 -14.88
CA GLY A 50 -0.80 0.71 -13.75
C GLY A 50 0.10 -0.43 -13.26
N LEU A 51 -0.44 -1.65 -13.15
CA LEU A 51 0.32 -2.85 -12.78
C LEU A 51 1.44 -3.14 -13.79
N MET A 52 1.15 -3.03 -15.09
CA MET A 52 2.14 -3.21 -16.14
C MET A 52 3.30 -2.20 -16.02
N GLY A 53 2.98 -0.92 -15.73
CA GLY A 53 3.98 0.11 -15.48
C GLY A 53 4.85 -0.20 -14.26
N VAL A 54 4.27 -0.71 -13.16
CA VAL A 54 5.02 -1.12 -11.96
C VAL A 54 5.93 -2.31 -12.26
N VAL A 55 5.43 -3.34 -12.92
CA VAL A 55 6.25 -4.51 -13.30
C VAL A 55 7.41 -4.10 -14.18
N LEU A 56 7.18 -3.28 -15.22
CA LEU A 56 8.23 -2.77 -16.10
C LEU A 56 9.27 -1.93 -15.34
N LEU A 57 8.84 -1.11 -14.38
CA LEU A 57 9.74 -0.29 -13.57
C LEU A 57 10.68 -1.16 -12.74
N PHE A 58 10.15 -2.16 -12.05
CA PHE A 58 10.97 -3.04 -11.22
C PHE A 58 11.88 -3.97 -12.06
N THR A 59 11.40 -4.49 -13.18
CA THR A 59 12.22 -5.32 -14.08
C THR A 59 13.37 -4.54 -14.68
N SER A 60 13.20 -3.22 -14.91
CA SER A 60 14.28 -2.36 -15.40
C SER A 60 15.43 -2.16 -14.40
N LYS A 61 15.19 -2.40 -13.11
CA LYS A 61 16.22 -2.34 -12.05
C LYS A 61 16.95 -3.66 -11.82
N GLY A 62 16.55 -4.74 -12.51
CA GLY A 62 17.04 -6.09 -12.30
C GLY A 62 16.35 -6.74 -11.09
N ILE A 63 15.59 -7.81 -11.33
CA ILE A 63 14.97 -8.60 -10.26
C ILE A 63 15.91 -9.77 -10.01
N SER A 64 16.47 -9.87 -8.81
CA SER A 64 17.09 -11.12 -8.36
C SER A 64 15.97 -12.05 -7.87
N ALA A 65 15.63 -13.03 -8.67
CA ALA A 65 14.59 -14.03 -8.32
C ALA A 65 15.07 -15.07 -7.28
N ASN A 66 16.09 -14.77 -6.51
CA ASN A 66 16.71 -15.67 -5.53
C ASN A 66 15.93 -15.70 -4.19
N GLY A 67 14.62 -15.77 -4.25
CA GLY A 67 13.80 -15.77 -3.05
C GLY A 67 13.01 -17.07 -2.87
N HIS A 68 12.76 -17.43 -1.64
CA HIS A 68 11.89 -18.54 -1.29
C HIS A 68 10.43 -18.18 -1.67
N TRP A 69 9.83 -18.91 -2.58
CA TRP A 69 8.45 -18.68 -3.05
C TRP A 69 7.41 -18.65 -1.92
N SER A 70 7.69 -19.32 -0.80
CA SER A 70 6.84 -19.27 0.40
C SER A 70 6.69 -17.86 0.97
N TYR A 71 7.72 -17.03 0.91
CA TYR A 71 7.67 -15.65 1.38
C TYR A 71 6.90 -14.73 0.43
N ALA A 72 6.93 -15.01 -0.88
CA ALA A 72 6.08 -14.32 -1.85
C ALA A 72 4.58 -14.55 -1.56
N LEU A 73 4.20 -15.75 -1.10
CA LEU A 73 2.83 -16.04 -0.67
C LEU A 73 2.39 -15.19 0.54
N LEU A 74 3.31 -14.86 1.46
CA LEU A 74 3.01 -13.97 2.60
C LEU A 74 2.67 -12.56 2.11
N VAL A 75 3.37 -12.05 1.10
CA VAL A 75 3.06 -10.74 0.50
C VAL A 75 1.71 -10.78 -0.21
N ILE A 76 1.41 -11.83 -0.95
CA ILE A 76 0.10 -11.99 -1.60
C ILE A 76 -1.02 -12.02 -0.55
N LEU A 77 -0.85 -12.75 0.54
CA LEU A 77 -1.82 -12.80 1.65
C LEU A 77 -1.99 -11.41 2.31
N ALA A 78 -0.89 -10.69 2.51
CA ALA A 78 -0.91 -9.31 3.01
C ALA A 78 -1.69 -8.40 2.04
N THR A 79 -1.44 -8.52 0.74
CA THR A 79 -2.09 -7.73 -0.31
C THR A 79 -3.60 -7.99 -0.37
N ILE A 80 -4.01 -9.25 -0.26
CA ILE A 80 -5.44 -9.63 -0.15
C ILE A 80 -6.05 -8.98 1.10
N SER A 81 -5.37 -9.07 2.24
CA SER A 81 -5.82 -8.48 3.49
C SER A 81 -5.97 -6.95 3.39
N TYR A 82 -5.03 -6.26 2.71
CA TYR A 82 -5.15 -4.83 2.43
C TYR A 82 -6.35 -4.52 1.53
N GLY A 83 -6.56 -5.28 0.48
CA GLY A 83 -7.71 -5.11 -0.41
C GLY A 83 -9.05 -5.28 0.31
N ILE A 84 -9.18 -6.29 1.16
CA ILE A 84 -10.37 -6.51 2.01
C ILE A 84 -10.56 -5.35 2.99
N ASN A 85 -9.50 -4.91 3.66
CA ASN A 85 -9.55 -3.80 4.63
C ASN A 85 -10.04 -2.51 3.96
N ILE A 86 -9.47 -2.14 2.82
CA ILE A 86 -9.87 -0.94 2.06
C ILE A 86 -11.35 -1.00 1.69
N SER A 87 -11.81 -2.14 1.17
CA SER A 87 -13.20 -2.34 0.78
C SER A 87 -14.14 -2.33 1.98
N MET A 88 -13.75 -2.95 3.10
CA MET A 88 -14.53 -2.97 4.34
C MET A 88 -14.69 -1.56 4.93
N VAL A 89 -13.61 -0.78 5.00
CA VAL A 89 -13.66 0.61 5.48
C VAL A 89 -14.59 1.45 4.63
N HIS A 90 -14.54 1.29 3.30
CA HIS A 90 -15.39 2.03 2.39
C HIS A 90 -16.89 1.67 2.52
N HIS A 91 -17.23 0.39 2.71
CA HIS A 91 -18.62 -0.07 2.65
C HIS A 91 -19.31 -0.22 4.01
N ARG A 92 -18.55 -0.55 5.06
CA ARG A 92 -19.12 -0.90 6.37
C ARG A 92 -18.76 0.05 7.50
N LEU A 93 -17.63 0.76 7.40
CA LEU A 93 -17.08 1.56 8.49
C LEU A 93 -17.22 3.07 8.27
N GLN A 94 -18.21 3.50 7.47
CA GLN A 94 -18.45 4.92 7.22
C GLN A 94 -18.91 5.69 8.46
N GLY A 95 -19.59 5.02 9.41
CA GLY A 95 -20.08 5.63 10.65
C GLY A 95 -18.99 6.03 11.65
N PHE A 96 -17.77 5.47 11.54
CA PHE A 96 -16.65 5.82 12.41
C PHE A 96 -15.86 6.99 11.82
N SER A 97 -15.23 7.83 12.63
CA SER A 97 -14.28 8.82 12.12
C SER A 97 -12.97 8.15 11.66
N SER A 98 -12.23 8.80 10.75
CA SER A 98 -10.93 8.27 10.30
C SER A 98 -9.92 8.16 11.45
N LEU A 99 -10.01 9.08 12.42
CA LEU A 99 -9.18 9.03 13.63
C LEU A 99 -9.53 7.82 14.51
N GLN A 100 -10.82 7.55 14.71
CA GLN A 100 -11.26 6.36 15.47
C GLN A 100 -10.78 5.08 14.80
N LEU A 101 -10.91 4.96 13.48
CA LEU A 101 -10.42 3.78 12.75
C LEU A 101 -8.90 3.62 12.88
N GLY A 102 -8.15 4.74 12.78
CA GLY A 102 -6.71 4.74 12.98
C GLY A 102 -6.33 4.31 14.40
N ALA A 103 -6.97 4.90 15.42
CA ALA A 103 -6.70 4.58 16.83
C ALA A 103 -7.02 3.11 17.14
N ILE A 104 -8.18 2.59 16.71
CA ILE A 104 -8.57 1.19 16.92
C ILE A 104 -7.58 0.24 16.22
N ALA A 105 -7.23 0.52 14.95
CA ALA A 105 -6.27 -0.28 14.21
C ALA A 105 -4.91 -0.32 14.88
N MET A 106 -4.39 0.83 15.33
CA MET A 106 -3.10 0.92 16.03
C MET A 106 -3.15 0.24 17.40
N PHE A 107 -4.24 0.37 18.14
CA PHE A 107 -4.42 -0.30 19.43
C PHE A 107 -4.33 -1.82 19.28
N PHE A 108 -5.10 -2.42 18.35
CA PHE A 108 -5.05 -3.86 18.12
C PHE A 108 -3.70 -4.33 17.56
N CYS A 109 -3.08 -3.57 16.66
CA CYS A 109 -1.72 -3.87 16.21
C CYS A 109 -0.73 -3.85 17.38
N GLY A 110 -0.79 -2.83 18.23
CA GLY A 110 0.04 -2.72 19.42
C GLY A 110 -0.17 -3.88 20.38
N LEU A 111 -1.43 -4.25 20.63
CA LEU A 111 -1.78 -5.36 21.51
C LEU A 111 -1.21 -6.70 21.01
N CYS A 112 -1.24 -6.93 19.69
CA CYS A 112 -0.67 -8.15 19.08
C CYS A 112 0.86 -8.15 19.03
N THR A 113 1.49 -6.99 18.86
CA THR A 113 2.95 -6.89 18.75
C THR A 113 3.65 -6.75 20.10
N PHE A 114 2.97 -6.25 21.11
CA PHE A 114 3.53 -6.05 22.45
C PHE A 114 4.10 -7.33 23.10
N PRO A 115 3.40 -8.49 23.07
CA PRO A 115 3.99 -9.74 23.57
C PRO A 115 5.28 -10.12 22.83
N ILE A 116 5.31 -9.97 21.49
CA ILE A 116 6.50 -10.27 20.69
C ILE A 116 7.68 -9.37 21.15
N LEU A 117 7.39 -8.10 21.44
CA LEU A 117 8.41 -7.16 21.92
C LEU A 117 8.95 -7.55 23.30
N LEU A 118 8.08 -8.06 24.20
CA LEU A 118 8.49 -8.50 25.54
C LEU A 118 9.44 -9.73 25.50
N PHE A 119 9.22 -10.65 24.54
CA PHE A 119 10.05 -11.86 24.38
C PHE A 119 11.25 -11.63 23.45
N SER A 120 11.42 -10.44 22.88
CA SER A 120 12.56 -10.06 22.07
C SER A 120 13.70 -9.48 22.92
N ASP A 121 14.92 -9.49 22.39
CA ASP A 121 16.07 -8.83 23.01
C ASP A 121 16.03 -7.30 22.94
N PHE A 122 14.86 -6.72 22.73
CA PHE A 122 14.70 -5.27 22.57
C PHE A 122 15.05 -4.53 23.87
N PHE A 123 14.42 -4.87 25.00
CA PHE A 123 14.61 -4.16 26.26
C PHE A 123 16.03 -4.29 26.84
N PRO A 124 16.68 -5.48 26.82
CA PRO A 124 18.06 -5.62 27.31
C PRO A 124 19.08 -4.71 26.63
N GLN A 125 18.83 -4.29 25.38
CA GLN A 125 19.74 -3.41 24.64
C GLN A 125 19.81 -2.00 25.26
N PHE A 126 18.75 -1.53 25.93
CA PHE A 126 18.71 -0.19 26.54
C PHE A 126 19.33 -0.12 27.93
N VAL A 127 19.65 -1.26 28.52
CA VAL A 127 20.36 -1.35 29.80
C VAL A 127 21.89 -1.28 29.58
N ARG A 128 22.36 -1.46 28.35
CA ARG A 128 23.78 -1.44 28.00
C ARG A 128 24.32 0.01 27.92
N PRO A 129 25.64 0.24 28.22
CA PRO A 129 26.24 1.58 28.18
C PRO A 129 26.11 2.32 26.85
N ASN A 130 26.01 1.58 25.73
CA ASN A 130 25.87 2.11 24.37
C ASN A 130 24.43 1.92 23.83
N ALA A 131 23.43 2.19 24.64
CA ALA A 131 22.04 2.04 24.25
C ALA A 131 21.72 2.83 22.96
N PRO A 132 20.99 2.24 21.99
CA PRO A 132 20.74 2.84 20.68
C PRO A 132 19.59 3.87 20.70
N TRP A 133 19.71 4.91 21.55
CA TRP A 133 18.68 5.94 21.71
C TRP A 133 18.33 6.67 20.43
N ARG A 134 19.30 6.86 19.52
CA ARG A 134 19.06 7.46 18.20
C ARG A 134 18.14 6.58 17.35
N SER A 135 18.38 5.28 17.35
CA SER A 135 17.53 4.31 16.61
C SER A 135 16.13 4.25 17.21
N LEU A 136 16.00 4.32 18.54
CA LEU A 136 14.69 4.36 19.20
C LEU A 136 13.91 5.63 18.83
N SER A 137 14.56 6.81 18.90
CA SER A 137 13.89 8.07 18.52
C SER A 137 13.48 8.08 17.06
N ALA A 138 14.31 7.59 16.15
CA ALA A 138 13.96 7.42 14.74
C ALA A 138 12.78 6.46 14.56
N GLY A 139 12.75 5.33 15.28
CA GLY A 139 11.64 4.38 15.27
C GLY A 139 10.34 4.98 15.78
N ILE A 140 10.38 5.79 16.86
CA ILE A 140 9.20 6.50 17.37
C ILE A 140 8.67 7.50 16.34
N VAL A 141 9.54 8.31 15.73
CA VAL A 141 9.14 9.26 14.68
C VAL A 141 8.50 8.51 13.49
N LEU A 142 9.12 7.43 13.04
CA LEU A 142 8.59 6.61 11.95
C LEU A 142 7.23 5.99 12.32
N GLY A 143 7.09 5.48 13.54
CA GLY A 143 5.84 4.90 14.04
C GLY A 143 4.71 5.93 14.12
N VAL A 144 4.97 7.11 14.67
CA VAL A 144 3.95 8.15 14.81
C VAL A 144 3.63 8.80 13.47
N MET A 145 4.64 9.27 12.74
CA MET A 145 4.44 10.01 11.47
C MET A 145 4.14 9.06 10.31
N GLY A 146 4.99 8.07 10.10
CA GLY A 146 4.91 7.18 8.95
C GLY A 146 3.81 6.12 9.06
N THR A 147 3.38 5.77 10.27
CA THR A 147 2.34 4.75 10.47
C THR A 147 1.07 5.36 11.06
N GLY A 148 1.15 6.06 12.20
CA GLY A 148 -0.03 6.57 12.89
C GLY A 148 -0.78 7.63 12.08
N ILE A 149 -0.11 8.73 11.76
CA ILE A 149 -0.72 9.84 10.99
C ILE A 149 -1.07 9.36 9.57
N ALA A 150 -0.17 8.61 8.92
CA ALA A 150 -0.40 8.08 7.59
C ALA A 150 -1.64 7.18 7.53
N ALA A 151 -1.89 6.32 8.54
CA ALA A 151 -3.08 5.47 8.62
C ALA A 151 -4.36 6.30 8.71
N VAL A 152 -4.39 7.36 9.54
CA VAL A 152 -5.55 8.25 9.65
C VAL A 152 -5.83 8.94 8.32
N LEU A 153 -4.79 9.46 7.66
CA LEU A 153 -4.92 10.10 6.34
C LEU A 153 -5.39 9.10 5.27
N PHE A 154 -4.90 7.87 5.33
CA PHE A 154 -5.33 6.81 4.42
C PHE A 154 -6.79 6.41 4.62
N PHE A 155 -7.26 6.27 5.86
CA PHE A 155 -8.68 6.05 6.13
C PHE A 155 -9.55 7.23 5.70
N LEU A 156 -9.06 8.45 5.86
CA LEU A 156 -9.74 9.65 5.35
C LEU A 156 -9.85 9.62 3.81
N LEU A 157 -8.77 9.21 3.13
CA LEU A 157 -8.75 9.05 1.68
C LEU A 157 -9.78 8.00 1.22
N ILE A 158 -9.82 6.83 1.87
CA ILE A 158 -10.81 5.78 1.55
C ILE A 158 -12.24 6.32 1.65
N LYS A 159 -12.52 7.09 2.70
CA LYS A 159 -13.87 7.63 2.93
C LYS A 159 -14.26 8.73 1.94
N ARG A 160 -13.33 9.59 1.58
CA ARG A 160 -13.61 10.72 0.68
C ARG A 160 -13.52 10.36 -0.80
N ALA A 161 -12.53 9.58 -1.16
CA ALA A 161 -12.22 9.27 -2.55
C ALA A 161 -12.70 7.87 -3.00
N GLY A 162 -13.10 7.02 -2.05
CA GLY A 162 -13.55 5.66 -2.31
C GLY A 162 -12.41 4.64 -2.29
N SER A 163 -12.79 3.36 -2.21
CA SER A 163 -11.86 2.24 -2.10
C SER A 163 -10.91 2.14 -3.29
N MET A 164 -11.42 2.44 -4.49
CA MET A 164 -10.66 2.29 -5.72
C MET A 164 -9.51 3.29 -5.83
N LEU A 165 -9.79 4.60 -5.60
CA LEU A 165 -8.74 5.62 -5.59
C LEU A 165 -7.75 5.43 -4.45
N ALA A 166 -8.24 5.06 -3.27
CA ALA A 166 -7.36 4.80 -2.13
C ALA A 166 -6.40 3.63 -2.40
N SER A 167 -6.86 2.56 -3.05
CA SER A 167 -5.98 1.43 -3.39
C SER A 167 -4.88 1.80 -4.39
N MET A 168 -5.10 2.83 -5.23
CA MET A 168 -4.09 3.32 -6.18
C MET A 168 -2.87 3.96 -5.51
N VAL A 169 -2.91 4.25 -4.21
CA VAL A 169 -1.74 4.70 -3.44
C VAL A 169 -0.59 3.69 -3.55
N ALA A 170 -0.89 2.38 -3.68
CA ALA A 170 0.14 1.37 -3.92
C ALA A 170 0.97 1.64 -5.18
N TYR A 171 0.38 2.28 -6.20
CA TYR A 171 1.10 2.67 -7.41
C TYR A 171 1.89 3.99 -7.26
N ALA A 172 1.59 4.79 -6.24
CA ALA A 172 2.36 5.98 -5.94
C ALA A 172 3.71 5.65 -5.26
N LEU A 173 3.81 4.52 -4.55
CA LEU A 173 5.03 4.12 -3.84
C LEU A 173 6.26 4.04 -4.74
N PRO A 174 6.24 3.34 -5.91
CA PRO A 174 7.37 3.31 -6.82
C PRO A 174 7.74 4.70 -7.35
N LEU A 175 6.75 5.59 -7.56
CA LEU A 175 7.00 6.95 -8.04
C LEU A 175 7.77 7.76 -6.99
N VAL A 176 7.37 7.66 -5.73
CA VAL A 176 8.05 8.30 -4.60
C VAL A 176 9.46 7.73 -4.43
N ALA A 177 9.63 6.41 -4.56
CA ALA A 177 10.93 5.75 -4.46
C ALA A 177 11.91 6.27 -5.54
N VAL A 178 11.47 6.41 -6.80
CA VAL A 178 12.29 7.00 -7.87
C VAL A 178 12.58 8.48 -7.59
N GLY A 179 11.61 9.23 -7.05
CA GLY A 179 11.81 10.62 -6.64
C GLY A 179 12.91 10.78 -5.59
N TRP A 180 12.95 9.91 -4.58
CA TRP A 180 14.03 9.86 -3.59
C TRP A 180 15.38 9.47 -4.20
N GLY A 181 15.38 8.49 -5.13
CA GLY A 181 16.58 8.12 -5.89
C GLY A 181 17.17 9.32 -6.66
N PHE A 182 16.31 10.14 -7.28
CA PHE A 182 16.73 11.38 -7.94
C PHE A 182 17.40 12.37 -6.98
N LEU A 183 16.81 12.59 -5.80
CA LEU A 183 17.40 13.44 -4.76
C LEU A 183 18.73 12.88 -4.23
N ALA A 184 18.87 11.56 -4.18
CA ALA A 184 20.11 10.86 -3.82
C ALA A 184 21.14 10.83 -4.96
N LYS A 185 20.88 11.49 -6.10
CA LYS A 185 21.74 11.52 -7.30
C LYS A 185 21.97 10.13 -7.92
N GLU A 186 21.03 9.21 -7.76
CA GLU A 186 21.06 7.93 -8.46
C GLU A 186 20.81 8.15 -9.97
N PRO A 187 21.46 7.39 -10.86
CA PRO A 187 21.23 7.50 -12.31
C PRO A 187 19.82 7.00 -12.63
N ILE A 188 18.93 7.92 -13.04
CA ILE A 188 17.59 7.60 -13.51
C ILE A 188 17.64 7.35 -15.01
N THR A 189 17.14 6.19 -15.43
CA THR A 189 17.08 5.83 -16.86
C THR A 189 15.81 6.37 -17.51
N TRP A 190 15.86 6.67 -18.80
CA TRP A 190 14.67 7.06 -19.58
C TRP A 190 13.56 6.01 -19.54
N VAL A 191 13.92 4.73 -19.38
CA VAL A 191 12.96 3.61 -19.20
C VAL A 191 12.15 3.81 -17.92
N GLN A 192 12.79 4.17 -16.81
CA GLN A 192 12.10 4.44 -15.55
C GLN A 192 11.12 5.62 -15.68
N VAL A 193 11.51 6.69 -16.37
CA VAL A 193 10.61 7.83 -16.62
C VAL A 193 9.40 7.40 -17.47
N GLY A 194 9.61 6.58 -18.50
CA GLY A 194 8.54 6.01 -19.31
C GLY A 194 7.57 5.15 -18.48
N CYS A 195 8.10 4.28 -17.61
CA CYS A 195 7.30 3.44 -16.71
C CYS A 195 6.46 4.30 -15.73
N MET A 196 7.02 5.38 -15.20
CA MET A 196 6.27 6.33 -14.37
C MET A 196 5.07 6.93 -15.12
N GLY A 197 5.26 7.29 -16.39
CA GLY A 197 4.18 7.77 -17.26
C GLY A 197 3.06 6.73 -17.43
N VAL A 198 3.40 5.46 -17.61
CA VAL A 198 2.43 4.36 -17.71
C VAL A 198 1.66 4.17 -16.39
N ILE A 199 2.36 4.21 -15.25
CA ILE A 199 1.72 4.14 -13.92
C ILE A 199 0.71 5.28 -13.74
N LEU A 200 1.12 6.52 -14.02
CA LEU A 200 0.26 7.69 -13.91
C LEU A 200 -0.95 7.62 -14.84
N LEU A 201 -0.79 7.08 -16.04
CA LEU A 201 -1.89 6.84 -16.96
C LEU A 201 -2.91 5.85 -16.36
N GLY A 202 -2.44 4.77 -15.76
CA GLY A 202 -3.30 3.79 -15.08
C GLY A 202 -4.11 4.43 -13.94
N VAL A 203 -3.45 5.21 -13.08
CA VAL A 203 -4.11 5.95 -11.99
C VAL A 203 -5.14 6.94 -12.53
N TYR A 204 -4.79 7.69 -13.57
CA TYR A 204 -5.68 8.64 -14.21
C TYR A 204 -6.96 7.99 -14.78
N LEU A 205 -6.83 6.83 -15.44
CA LEU A 205 -7.98 6.10 -15.99
C LEU A 205 -8.93 5.64 -14.88
N VAL A 206 -8.40 5.18 -13.74
CA VAL A 206 -9.23 4.79 -12.59
C VAL A 206 -9.89 6.00 -11.93
N SER A 207 -9.19 7.14 -11.88
CA SER A 207 -9.66 8.37 -11.21
C SER A 207 -10.79 9.07 -11.96
N ARG A 208 -10.97 8.81 -13.26
CA ARG A 208 -12.06 9.41 -14.03
C ARG A 208 -13.41 8.90 -13.53
N LYS A 209 -14.16 9.77 -12.85
CA LYS A 209 -15.58 9.54 -12.53
C LYS A 209 -16.34 9.23 -13.84
N PRO A 210 -17.29 8.28 -13.82
CA PRO A 210 -18.17 8.10 -14.96
C PRO A 210 -18.88 9.43 -15.21
N ARG A 211 -18.83 9.90 -16.44
CA ARG A 211 -19.74 10.94 -16.91
C ARG A 211 -21.12 10.28 -16.84
N ILE A 212 -21.86 10.56 -15.76
CA ILE A 212 -23.30 10.28 -15.77
C ILE A 212 -23.80 11.18 -16.89
N LEU A 213 -24.07 10.58 -18.05
CA LEU A 213 -24.92 11.21 -19.03
C LEU A 213 -26.24 11.41 -18.29
N SER A 214 -26.49 12.60 -17.80
CA SER A 214 -27.83 13.06 -17.46
C SER A 214 -28.60 13.00 -18.77
N GLY A 215 -28.99 11.78 -19.12
CA GLY A 215 -29.88 11.49 -20.22
C GLY A 215 -31.26 11.95 -19.82
N THR A 216 -31.63 13.04 -20.42
CA THR A 216 -32.98 13.38 -20.88
C THR A 216 -34.09 13.20 -19.86
N GLY A 217 -34.51 14.35 -19.38
CA GLY A 217 -35.94 14.51 -19.06
C GLY A 217 -36.79 14.00 -20.23
N LEU A 218 -37.76 13.20 -19.87
CA LEU A 218 -38.99 13.04 -20.61
C LEU A 218 -40.10 13.02 -19.58
N HIS A 219 -40.86 14.08 -19.65
CA HIS A 219 -42.25 14.34 -19.27
C HIS A 219 -42.93 13.43 -18.23
#